data_8a495a1b314af3e60a5b0c8b5b6b3857
#
_entry.id   8a495a1b314af3e60a5b0c8b5b6b3857
#
_cell.length_a   1.000
_cell.length_b   1.000
_cell.length_c   1.000
_cell.angle_alpha   90.00
_cell.angle_beta   90.00
_cell.angle_gamma   90.00
#
_symmetry.space_group_name_H-M   'P 1'
#
loop_
_entity.id
_entity.type
_entity.pdbx_description
1 polymer ?
#
loop_
_entity_poly.entity_id
_entity_poly.type
_entity_poly.pdbx_seq_one_letter_code
_entity_poly.pdbx_strand_id
1 'polypeptide(L)'
;MPSLRETLNGHVAGGHELELVLPRFDPFSDDAKPLTIPDGQPFSVYFAPCRWLPLFKKVRYAARRLGNNDSVPYVLRWLLNVFMLLALTVSLTLAARRVRHHGFTSQLVYAHNQYAALSGFLVSRLWKVPNVTRLYGTFLADLMKKPLVSLRYPTAAAGYLVPSDLLICANDGTRGDEVAQKFGVSGQRFRFWQNGVEPPSTPPDLSRKELVARFAALNPDTSWALSCSRLSYWKRIDRMLQALAVCRRQNVACQLIVAGDGPERDNLIALAKKLNLGDAVVWLGAVAHDDIWALMNTADVFLLTNDVTNRCNPLYEAAWAGLPVVSVSDFSTADLLKHRHNALLSEADDAETLGAHLVELCQDDALRHQLSMAQKELSKTFWSWEERMRVEVAELETLVHASFDDGQRG
;
A
#
# COMPACT_ATOMS: atom_id res chain seq x y z
N MET A 1 6.07 -5.45 5.00
CA MET A 1 5.25 -5.13 3.81
C MET A 1 4.75 -6.45 3.22
N PRO A 2 3.44 -6.71 3.17
CA PRO A 2 2.90 -7.95 2.59
C PRO A 2 3.39 -8.19 1.17
N SER A 3 3.31 -7.19 0.29
CA SER A 3 3.74 -7.31 -1.11
C SER A 3 5.21 -7.70 -1.32
N LEU A 4 6.14 -7.29 -0.44
CA LEU A 4 7.53 -7.72 -0.51
C LEU A 4 7.65 -9.20 -0.16
N ARG A 5 6.97 -9.64 0.89
CA ARG A 5 6.97 -11.03 1.33
C ARG A 5 6.44 -11.95 0.23
N GLU A 6 5.29 -11.60 -0.36
CA GLU A 6 4.68 -12.40 -1.44
C GLU A 6 5.57 -12.42 -2.70
N THR A 7 6.27 -11.31 -3.00
CA THR A 7 7.25 -11.30 -4.09
C THR A 7 8.41 -12.26 -3.82
N LEU A 8 8.98 -12.24 -2.60
CA LEU A 8 10.07 -13.17 -2.25
C LEU A 8 9.60 -14.63 -2.29
N ASN A 9 8.43 -14.93 -1.73
CA ASN A 9 7.83 -16.25 -1.76
C ASN A 9 7.61 -16.75 -3.20
N GLY A 10 7.11 -15.87 -4.09
CA GLY A 10 6.87 -16.21 -5.48
C GLY A 10 8.17 -16.52 -6.25
N HIS A 11 9.26 -15.80 -5.97
CA HIS A 11 10.57 -16.13 -6.56
C HIS A 11 11.11 -17.45 -6.07
N VAL A 12 10.97 -17.75 -4.76
CA VAL A 12 11.37 -19.07 -4.22
C VAL A 12 10.53 -20.19 -4.83
N ALA A 13 9.21 -20.00 -4.96
CA ALA A 13 8.32 -20.95 -5.62
C ALA A 13 8.67 -21.15 -7.10
N GLY A 14 9.20 -20.12 -7.77
CA GLY A 14 9.74 -20.16 -9.13
C GLY A 14 11.14 -20.83 -9.23
N GLY A 15 11.69 -21.35 -8.13
CA GLY A 15 12.98 -22.03 -8.12
C GLY A 15 14.20 -21.12 -8.03
N HIS A 16 14.02 -19.83 -7.75
CA HIS A 16 15.13 -18.89 -7.59
C HIS A 16 15.78 -18.98 -6.21
N GLU A 17 17.10 -18.97 -6.17
CA GLU A 17 17.86 -18.79 -4.95
C GLU A 17 17.98 -17.30 -4.62
N LEU A 18 17.64 -16.91 -3.39
CA LEU A 18 17.58 -15.52 -2.97
C LEU A 18 18.57 -15.22 -1.84
N GLU A 19 19.25 -14.08 -2.00
CA GLU A 19 20.05 -13.46 -0.95
C GLU A 19 19.49 -12.04 -0.68
N LEU A 20 18.96 -11.83 0.50
CA LEU A 20 18.30 -10.59 0.86
C LEU A 20 19.23 -9.67 1.65
N VAL A 21 19.43 -8.44 1.16
CA VAL A 21 20.20 -7.41 1.85
C VAL A 21 19.27 -6.34 2.39
N LEU A 22 19.20 -6.18 3.70
CA LEU A 22 18.32 -5.22 4.38
C LEU A 22 19.09 -4.23 5.25
N PRO A 23 18.61 -3.01 5.45
CA PRO A 23 19.10 -2.16 6.54
C PRO A 23 18.77 -2.85 7.89
N ARG A 24 19.67 -2.78 8.87
CA ARG A 24 19.46 -3.42 10.19
C ARG A 24 18.28 -2.81 10.97
N PHE A 25 17.88 -1.61 10.65
CA PHE A 25 16.76 -0.88 11.26
C PHE A 25 15.81 -0.42 10.16
N ASP A 26 14.51 -0.46 10.41
CA ASP A 26 13.53 0.12 9.47
C ASP A 26 13.76 1.64 9.34
N PRO A 27 14.17 2.14 8.17
CA PRO A 27 14.43 3.56 7.96
C PRO A 27 13.14 4.41 7.98
N PHE A 28 11.97 3.80 7.92
CA PHE A 28 10.66 4.46 7.83
C PHE A 28 9.88 4.44 9.14
N SER A 29 10.18 3.49 10.03
CA SER A 29 9.60 3.46 11.37
C SER A 29 10.20 4.53 12.26
N ASP A 30 9.40 5.15 13.12
CA ASP A 30 9.90 6.05 14.15
C ASP A 30 10.60 5.28 15.29
N ASP A 31 10.33 3.98 15.42
CA ASP A 31 10.99 3.09 16.36
C ASP A 31 12.43 2.79 15.93
N ALA A 32 13.36 2.85 16.90
CA ALA A 32 14.76 2.50 16.66
C ALA A 32 15.04 1.01 16.88
N LYS A 33 14.02 0.15 16.83
CA LYS A 33 14.17 -1.29 17.02
C LYS A 33 14.82 -1.93 15.79
N PRO A 34 15.76 -2.88 15.98
CA PRO A 34 16.28 -3.67 14.87
C PRO A 34 15.16 -4.44 14.18
N LEU A 35 15.30 -4.60 12.86
CA LEU A 35 14.43 -5.51 12.10
C LEU A 35 14.74 -6.94 12.54
N THR A 36 13.71 -7.67 12.91
CA THR A 36 13.74 -9.10 13.16
C THR A 36 13.05 -9.83 12.02
N ILE A 37 13.68 -10.89 11.54
CA ILE A 37 13.10 -11.76 10.52
C ILE A 37 12.84 -13.09 11.21
N PRO A 38 11.65 -13.68 11.05
CA PRO A 38 11.35 -14.99 11.59
C PRO A 38 12.36 -16.04 11.08
N ASP A 39 12.72 -16.98 11.93
CA ASP A 39 13.56 -18.12 11.55
C ASP A 39 12.84 -19.02 10.52
N GLY A 40 13.61 -19.80 9.76
CA GLY A 40 13.08 -20.78 8.81
C GLY A 40 12.68 -20.19 7.45
N GLN A 41 13.16 -18.98 7.10
CA GLN A 41 12.95 -18.45 5.74
C GLN A 41 13.76 -19.27 4.73
N PRO A 42 13.22 -19.46 3.50
CA PRO A 42 13.89 -20.20 2.43
C PRO A 42 15.00 -19.38 1.72
N PHE A 43 15.50 -18.33 2.35
CA PHE A 43 16.55 -17.45 1.80
C PHE A 43 17.42 -16.87 2.92
N SER A 44 18.67 -16.56 2.59
CA SER A 44 19.61 -15.94 3.54
C SER A 44 19.40 -14.43 3.63
N VAL A 45 19.61 -13.87 4.82
CA VAL A 45 19.44 -12.44 5.09
C VAL A 45 20.71 -11.81 5.64
N TYR A 46 21.16 -10.77 4.98
CA TYR A 46 22.34 -9.98 5.35
C TYR A 46 21.94 -8.58 5.78
N PHE A 47 22.33 -8.19 6.97
CA PHE A 47 22.03 -6.86 7.46
C PHE A 47 23.14 -5.86 7.15
N ALA A 48 22.77 -4.78 6.45
CA ALA A 48 23.65 -3.61 6.26
C ALA A 48 23.86 -2.89 7.60
N PRO A 49 25.12 -2.60 7.99
CA PRO A 49 25.44 -1.96 9.28
C PRO A 49 25.10 -0.45 9.24
N CYS A 50 23.84 -0.11 9.35
CA CYS A 50 23.36 1.29 9.37
C CYS A 50 23.52 1.91 10.77
N ARG A 51 24.75 1.93 11.32
CA ARG A 51 25.04 2.47 12.68
C ARG A 51 24.65 3.96 12.86
N TRP A 52 24.59 4.71 11.78
CA TRP A 52 24.19 6.13 11.74
C TRP A 52 22.68 6.33 11.86
N LEU A 53 21.87 5.32 11.51
CA LEU A 53 20.42 5.44 11.38
C LEU A 53 19.69 5.77 12.70
N PRO A 54 20.06 5.21 13.88
CA PRO A 54 19.43 5.60 15.14
C PRO A 54 19.66 7.07 15.50
N LEU A 55 20.87 7.60 15.23
CA LEU A 55 21.17 9.03 15.45
C LEU A 55 20.39 9.91 14.48
N PHE A 56 20.34 9.52 13.21
CA PHE A 56 19.56 10.20 12.19
C PHE A 56 18.08 10.30 12.57
N LYS A 57 17.48 9.21 13.06
CA LYS A 57 16.09 9.20 13.55
C LYS A 57 15.88 10.17 14.70
N LYS A 58 16.80 10.23 15.66
CA LYS A 58 16.73 11.19 16.77
C LYS A 58 16.76 12.63 16.27
N VAL A 59 17.65 12.95 15.32
CA VAL A 59 17.74 14.29 14.71
C VAL A 59 16.44 14.62 13.95
N ARG A 60 15.92 13.70 13.16
CA ARG A 60 14.66 13.86 12.42
C ARG A 60 13.48 14.06 13.37
N TYR A 61 13.40 13.28 14.44
CA TYR A 61 12.36 13.40 15.47
C TYR A 61 12.45 14.75 16.24
N ALA A 62 13.66 15.16 16.62
CA ALA A 62 13.87 16.46 17.24
C ALA A 62 13.47 17.61 16.31
N ALA A 63 13.84 17.52 15.02
CA ALA A 63 13.45 18.51 14.02
C ALA A 63 11.93 18.59 13.82
N ARG A 64 11.20 17.47 13.95
CA ARG A 64 9.72 17.44 13.92
C ARG A 64 9.09 18.04 15.18
N ARG A 65 9.72 17.90 16.35
CA ARG A 65 9.21 18.44 17.62
C ARG A 65 9.43 19.95 17.79
N LEU A 66 10.48 20.49 17.18
CA LEU A 66 10.80 21.93 17.24
C LEU A 66 9.89 22.79 16.37
N GLY A 67 9.01 22.18 15.60
CA GLY A 67 8.01 22.86 14.81
C GLY A 67 6.80 21.98 14.53
N ASN A 68 5.61 22.59 14.48
CA ASN A 68 4.47 21.98 13.80
C ASN A 68 4.94 21.47 12.44
N ASN A 69 4.36 20.40 11.91
CA ASN A 69 4.84 19.65 10.73
C ASN A 69 5.33 20.49 9.53
N ASP A 70 4.99 21.78 9.46
CA ASP A 70 5.37 22.75 8.42
C ASP A 70 6.57 23.64 8.75
N SER A 71 7.09 23.62 9.97
CA SER A 71 8.13 24.55 10.44
C SER A 71 9.56 24.02 10.32
N VAL A 72 9.78 22.75 9.97
CA VAL A 72 11.14 22.30 9.61
C VAL A 72 11.48 22.91 8.25
N PRO A 73 12.53 23.75 8.15
CA PRO A 73 12.90 24.38 6.90
C PRO A 73 13.01 23.34 5.77
N TYR A 74 12.41 23.64 4.63
CA TYR A 74 12.42 22.74 3.45
C TYR A 74 13.83 22.24 3.12
N VAL A 75 14.84 23.10 3.19
CA VAL A 75 16.25 22.80 2.94
C VAL A 75 16.77 21.72 3.90
N LEU A 76 16.43 21.80 5.18
CA LEU A 76 16.86 20.80 6.16
C LEU A 76 16.22 19.43 5.89
N ARG A 77 14.93 19.37 5.57
CA ARG A 77 14.26 18.13 5.16
C ARG A 77 14.90 17.54 3.92
N TRP A 78 15.21 18.37 2.95
CA TRP A 78 15.89 17.97 1.72
C TRP A 78 17.27 17.39 2.01
N LEU A 79 18.12 18.08 2.77
CA LEU A 79 19.44 17.59 3.17
C LEU A 79 19.37 16.26 3.91
N LEU A 80 18.42 16.09 4.83
CA LEU A 80 18.20 14.85 5.55
C LEU A 80 17.80 13.70 4.62
N ASN A 81 16.95 13.96 3.63
CA ASN A 81 16.55 12.95 2.66
C ASN A 81 17.68 12.54 1.72
N VAL A 82 18.48 13.50 1.24
CA VAL A 82 19.67 13.23 0.42
C VAL A 82 20.71 12.44 1.23
N PHE A 83 20.99 12.86 2.46
CA PHE A 83 21.89 12.14 3.35
C PHE A 83 21.42 10.68 3.55
N MET A 84 20.14 10.47 3.83
CA MET A 84 19.57 9.13 4.01
C MET A 84 19.74 8.27 2.76
N LEU A 85 19.46 8.82 1.58
CA LEU A 85 19.64 8.12 0.31
C LEU A 85 21.10 7.68 0.12
N LEU A 86 22.04 8.58 0.28
CA LEU A 86 23.47 8.30 0.09
C LEU A 86 24.00 7.31 1.14
N ALA A 87 23.65 7.50 2.40
CA ALA A 87 24.11 6.65 3.49
C ALA A 87 23.52 5.22 3.38
N LEU A 88 22.25 5.07 2.98
CA LEU A 88 21.66 3.77 2.67
C LEU A 88 22.34 3.13 1.46
N THR A 89 22.59 3.90 0.40
CA THR A 89 23.28 3.39 -0.80
C THR A 89 24.64 2.81 -0.43
N VAL A 90 25.46 3.53 0.31
CA VAL A 90 26.77 3.04 0.77
C VAL A 90 26.63 1.79 1.62
N SER A 91 25.75 1.83 2.62
CA SER A 91 25.54 0.72 3.56
C SER A 91 25.07 -0.57 2.86
N LEU A 92 24.10 -0.46 1.95
CA LEU A 92 23.57 -1.60 1.20
C LEU A 92 24.60 -2.15 0.19
N THR A 93 25.33 -1.27 -0.52
CA THR A 93 26.38 -1.68 -1.45
C THR A 93 27.52 -2.42 -0.76
N LEU A 94 27.95 -1.95 0.42
CA LEU A 94 28.98 -2.63 1.20
C LEU A 94 28.49 -3.97 1.76
N ALA A 95 27.23 -4.08 2.15
CA ALA A 95 26.65 -5.33 2.60
C ALA A 95 26.53 -6.35 1.45
N ALA A 96 26.10 -5.92 0.26
CA ALA A 96 26.04 -6.77 -0.93
C ALA A 96 27.42 -7.32 -1.32
N ARG A 97 28.50 -6.52 -1.19
CA ARG A 97 29.86 -7.06 -1.39
C ARG A 97 30.20 -8.23 -0.49
N ARG A 98 29.72 -8.23 0.76
CA ARG A 98 29.94 -9.35 1.69
C ARG A 98 29.23 -10.61 1.25
N VAL A 99 28.02 -10.50 0.67
CA VAL A 99 27.29 -11.65 0.11
C VAL A 99 28.15 -12.38 -0.93
N ARG A 100 28.77 -11.64 -1.84
CA ARG A 100 29.66 -12.21 -2.85
C ARG A 100 30.89 -12.89 -2.25
N HIS A 101 31.44 -12.36 -1.16
CA HIS A 101 32.55 -12.99 -0.43
C HIS A 101 32.19 -14.34 0.21
N HIS A 102 30.91 -14.60 0.45
CA HIS A 102 30.40 -15.88 0.92
C HIS A 102 30.15 -16.91 -0.21
N GLY A 103 30.53 -16.57 -1.46
CA GLY A 103 30.48 -17.50 -2.59
C GLY A 103 29.21 -17.47 -3.40
N PHE A 104 28.25 -16.59 -3.08
CA PHE A 104 27.03 -16.45 -3.86
C PHE A 104 27.30 -15.74 -5.20
N THR A 105 26.87 -16.36 -6.30
CA THR A 105 27.00 -15.82 -7.65
C THR A 105 25.63 -15.36 -8.12
N SER A 106 25.37 -14.07 -8.05
CA SER A 106 24.10 -13.48 -8.46
C SER A 106 24.02 -13.38 -9.99
N GLN A 107 22.88 -13.71 -10.56
CA GLN A 107 22.55 -13.52 -11.97
C GLN A 107 21.76 -12.23 -12.21
N LEU A 108 21.19 -11.65 -11.16
CA LEU A 108 20.36 -10.44 -11.20
C LEU A 108 20.42 -9.70 -9.87
N VAL A 109 20.34 -8.39 -9.89
CA VAL A 109 20.15 -7.55 -8.71
C VAL A 109 18.74 -6.95 -8.73
N TYR A 110 17.94 -7.22 -7.69
CA TYR A 110 16.58 -6.73 -7.56
C TYR A 110 16.48 -5.71 -6.42
N ALA A 111 16.33 -4.44 -6.77
CA ALA A 111 16.19 -3.34 -5.82
C ALA A 111 14.71 -3.07 -5.51
N HIS A 112 14.32 -3.24 -4.26
CA HIS A 112 12.97 -2.94 -3.78
C HIS A 112 12.91 -1.55 -3.17
N ASN A 113 12.01 -0.70 -3.69
CA ASN A 113 11.80 0.68 -3.28
C ASN A 113 12.85 1.67 -3.85
N GLN A 114 12.45 2.94 -4.00
CA GLN A 114 13.29 4.02 -4.54
C GLN A 114 14.61 4.24 -3.78
N TYR A 115 14.65 3.88 -2.50
CA TYR A 115 15.87 4.03 -1.68
C TYR A 115 16.95 2.98 -1.98
N ALA A 116 16.55 1.83 -2.54
CA ALA A 116 17.48 0.79 -2.96
C ALA A 116 17.92 0.93 -4.41
N ALA A 117 17.26 1.76 -5.21
CA ALA A 117 17.53 1.88 -6.65
C ALA A 117 18.99 2.18 -6.96
N LEU A 118 19.59 3.17 -6.29
CA LEU A 118 20.99 3.56 -6.53
C LEU A 118 21.98 2.48 -6.06
N SER A 119 21.74 1.83 -4.93
CA SER A 119 22.59 0.70 -4.49
C SER A 119 22.45 -0.49 -5.44
N GLY A 120 21.24 -0.81 -5.89
CA GLY A 120 20.99 -1.87 -6.87
C GLY A 120 21.76 -1.63 -8.17
N PHE A 121 21.69 -0.42 -8.71
CA PHE A 121 22.45 -0.02 -9.89
C PHE A 121 23.97 -0.19 -9.68
N LEU A 122 24.53 0.32 -8.58
CA LEU A 122 25.97 0.21 -8.31
C LEU A 122 26.43 -1.23 -8.14
N VAL A 123 25.65 -2.06 -7.44
CA VAL A 123 25.94 -3.48 -7.23
C VAL A 123 25.88 -4.24 -8.56
N SER A 124 24.86 -3.99 -9.39
CA SER A 124 24.71 -4.65 -10.68
C SER A 124 25.88 -4.36 -11.63
N ARG A 125 26.32 -3.09 -11.66
CA ARG A 125 27.50 -2.69 -12.45
C ARG A 125 28.79 -3.36 -11.95
N LEU A 126 28.94 -3.46 -10.61
CA LEU A 126 30.09 -4.11 -9.99
C LEU A 126 30.11 -5.63 -10.27
N TRP A 127 28.94 -6.25 -10.32
CA TRP A 127 28.80 -7.69 -10.55
C TRP A 127 28.62 -8.06 -12.03
N LYS A 128 28.40 -7.06 -12.89
CA LYS A 128 28.16 -7.22 -14.34
C LYS A 128 26.92 -8.09 -14.61
N VAL A 129 25.85 -7.81 -13.89
CA VAL A 129 24.55 -8.49 -14.04
C VAL A 129 23.44 -7.45 -14.23
N PRO A 130 22.30 -7.81 -14.83
CA PRO A 130 21.17 -6.90 -14.96
C PRO A 130 20.61 -6.48 -13.60
N ASN A 131 19.97 -5.29 -13.57
CA ASN A 131 19.29 -4.78 -12.40
C ASN A 131 17.82 -4.47 -12.65
N VAL A 132 17.00 -4.82 -11.69
CA VAL A 132 15.58 -4.51 -11.66
C VAL A 132 15.31 -3.58 -10.48
N THR A 133 14.47 -2.57 -10.70
CA THR A 133 13.96 -1.72 -9.63
C THR A 133 12.45 -1.91 -9.50
N ARG A 134 11.95 -2.16 -8.29
CA ARG A 134 10.52 -2.24 -8.01
C ARG A 134 10.05 -1.10 -7.11
N LEU A 135 9.05 -0.35 -7.56
CA LEU A 135 8.41 0.73 -6.83
C LEU A 135 7.01 0.29 -6.38
N TYR A 136 6.62 0.69 -5.18
CA TYR A 136 5.33 0.36 -4.56
C TYR A 136 4.37 1.56 -4.56
N GLY A 137 4.34 2.29 -5.68
CA GLY A 137 3.58 3.52 -5.85
C GLY A 137 4.44 4.78 -5.72
N THR A 138 3.79 5.94 -5.92
CA THR A 138 4.47 7.24 -5.90
C THR A 138 3.54 8.36 -5.46
N PHE A 139 4.07 9.38 -4.85
CA PHE A 139 3.36 10.64 -4.59
C PHE A 139 3.74 11.75 -5.60
N LEU A 140 4.58 11.43 -6.57
CA LEU A 140 5.12 12.43 -7.50
C LEU A 140 4.13 12.90 -8.56
N ALA A 141 3.13 12.10 -8.89
CA ALA A 141 2.23 12.39 -10.01
C ALA A 141 1.59 13.79 -9.93
N ASP A 142 1.05 14.17 -8.78
CA ASP A 142 0.46 15.49 -8.56
C ASP A 142 1.49 16.62 -8.52
N LEU A 143 2.72 16.30 -8.22
CA LEU A 143 3.81 17.25 -8.12
C LEU A 143 4.53 17.48 -9.45
N MET A 144 4.29 16.62 -10.47
CA MET A 144 4.97 16.70 -11.78
C MET A 144 4.69 18.01 -12.53
N LYS A 145 3.65 18.75 -12.16
CA LYS A 145 3.38 20.10 -12.68
C LYS A 145 4.31 21.17 -12.10
N LYS A 146 4.98 20.87 -10.98
CA LYS A 146 5.88 21.83 -10.31
C LYS A 146 7.26 21.77 -10.96
N PRO A 147 7.95 22.92 -11.14
CA PRO A 147 9.29 22.93 -11.70
C PRO A 147 10.28 22.23 -10.75
N LEU A 148 11.31 21.63 -11.32
CA LEU A 148 12.41 20.98 -10.60
C LEU A 148 11.95 19.91 -9.59
N VAL A 149 10.91 19.16 -9.91
CA VAL A 149 10.35 18.12 -9.01
C VAL A 149 11.39 17.09 -8.60
N SER A 150 12.27 16.67 -9.51
CA SER A 150 13.36 15.73 -9.21
C SER A 150 14.36 16.29 -8.19
N LEU A 151 14.67 17.58 -8.29
CA LEU A 151 15.54 18.25 -7.34
C LEU A 151 14.85 18.46 -5.99
N ARG A 152 13.56 18.71 -5.98
CA ARG A 152 12.77 18.89 -4.74
C ARG A 152 12.54 17.58 -3.99
N TYR A 153 12.41 16.47 -4.68
CA TYR A 153 12.12 15.14 -4.13
C TYR A 153 13.11 14.08 -4.65
N PRO A 154 14.42 14.24 -4.37
CA PRO A 154 15.47 13.44 -4.99
C PRO A 154 15.36 11.94 -4.67
N THR A 155 14.90 11.59 -3.47
CA THR A 155 14.71 10.18 -3.07
C THR A 155 13.61 9.49 -3.87
N ALA A 156 12.48 10.16 -4.08
CA ALA A 156 11.37 9.60 -4.85
C ALA A 156 11.72 9.57 -6.36
N ALA A 157 12.37 10.62 -6.87
CA ALA A 157 12.82 10.69 -8.25
C ALA A 157 13.91 9.65 -8.56
N ALA A 158 14.75 9.28 -7.59
CA ALA A 158 15.80 8.28 -7.79
C ALA A 158 15.25 6.94 -8.28
N GLY A 159 14.05 6.53 -7.83
CA GLY A 159 13.41 5.30 -8.29
C GLY A 159 13.14 5.26 -9.80
N TYR A 160 12.98 6.42 -10.44
CA TYR A 160 12.70 6.54 -11.87
C TYR A 160 13.94 6.98 -12.70
N LEU A 161 14.83 7.80 -12.09
CA LEU A 161 15.98 8.39 -12.77
C LEU A 161 17.22 7.50 -12.73
N VAL A 162 17.36 6.64 -11.70
CA VAL A 162 18.46 5.70 -11.64
C VAL A 162 18.27 4.64 -12.73
N PRO A 163 19.27 4.41 -13.61
CA PRO A 163 19.13 3.44 -14.67
C PRO A 163 18.86 2.04 -14.13
N SER A 164 17.83 1.39 -14.66
CA SER A 164 17.53 -0.03 -14.44
C SER A 164 17.22 -0.71 -15.76
N ASP A 165 17.59 -1.97 -15.90
CA ASP A 165 17.30 -2.75 -17.10
C ASP A 165 15.81 -3.06 -17.18
N LEU A 166 15.14 -3.17 -16.00
CA LEU A 166 13.70 -3.24 -15.88
C LEU A 166 13.23 -2.43 -14.68
N LEU A 167 12.24 -1.56 -14.86
CA LEU A 167 11.54 -0.83 -13.81
C LEU A 167 10.12 -1.36 -13.68
N ILE A 168 9.80 -1.96 -12.54
CA ILE A 168 8.46 -2.43 -12.20
C ILE A 168 7.83 -1.44 -11.23
N CYS A 169 6.70 -0.85 -11.59
CA CYS A 169 5.92 0.01 -10.70
C CYS A 169 4.57 -0.64 -10.39
N ALA A 170 4.21 -0.68 -9.12
CA ALA A 170 2.91 -1.18 -8.73
C ALA A 170 1.81 -0.22 -9.21
N ASN A 171 0.78 -0.77 -9.86
CA ASN A 171 -0.44 -0.04 -10.18
C ASN A 171 -1.34 -0.02 -8.94
N ASP A 172 -1.06 0.91 -8.06
CA ASP A 172 -1.81 1.19 -6.83
C ASP A 172 -2.69 2.45 -6.92
N GLY A 173 -2.90 2.94 -8.15
CA GLY A 173 -3.67 4.15 -8.43
C GLY A 173 -2.89 5.46 -8.25
N THR A 174 -1.60 5.43 -7.90
CA THR A 174 -0.79 6.65 -7.71
C THR A 174 -0.16 7.19 -9.00
N ARG A 175 -0.58 6.71 -10.17
CA ARG A 175 -0.13 7.16 -11.51
C ARG A 175 1.39 7.08 -11.72
N GLY A 176 1.98 5.97 -11.26
CA GLY A 176 3.42 5.73 -11.44
C GLY A 176 3.86 5.65 -12.90
N ASP A 177 2.98 5.24 -13.80
CA ASP A 177 3.14 5.22 -15.25
C ASP A 177 3.30 6.61 -15.86
N GLU A 178 2.45 7.58 -15.46
CA GLU A 178 2.59 8.98 -15.88
C GLU A 178 3.93 9.58 -15.41
N VAL A 179 4.34 9.24 -14.19
CA VAL A 179 5.64 9.68 -13.65
C VAL A 179 6.79 9.06 -14.43
N ALA A 180 6.74 7.77 -14.73
CA ALA A 180 7.75 7.08 -15.55
C ALA A 180 7.88 7.71 -16.93
N GLN A 181 6.75 7.96 -17.60
CA GLN A 181 6.72 8.63 -18.91
C GLN A 181 7.37 10.02 -18.85
N LYS A 182 7.02 10.84 -17.86
CA LYS A 182 7.57 12.20 -17.70
C LYS A 182 9.07 12.21 -17.39
N PHE A 183 9.58 11.19 -16.73
CA PHE A 183 11.02 11.01 -16.52
C PHE A 183 11.72 10.32 -17.70
N GLY A 184 11.03 10.03 -18.80
CA GLY A 184 11.61 9.45 -20.01
C GLY A 184 11.97 7.97 -19.86
N VAL A 185 11.33 7.24 -18.96
CA VAL A 185 11.54 5.79 -18.85
C VAL A 185 10.96 5.11 -20.10
N SER A 186 11.79 4.34 -20.81
CA SER A 186 11.36 3.62 -22.01
C SER A 186 10.29 2.58 -21.68
N GLY A 187 9.22 2.51 -22.46
CA GLY A 187 8.17 1.51 -22.32
C GLY A 187 8.65 0.06 -22.43
N GLN A 188 9.75 -0.19 -23.16
CA GLN A 188 10.38 -1.52 -23.22
C GLN A 188 10.94 -1.97 -21.87
N ARG A 189 11.39 -1.03 -21.05
CA ARG A 189 11.97 -1.27 -19.72
C ARG A 189 11.02 -0.95 -18.57
N PHE A 190 9.75 -0.68 -18.83
CA PHE A 190 8.78 -0.32 -17.82
C PHE A 190 7.61 -1.31 -17.77
N ARG A 191 7.27 -1.75 -16.55
CA ARG A 191 6.08 -2.57 -16.29
C ARG A 191 5.23 -1.89 -15.22
N PHE A 192 3.96 -1.73 -15.52
CA PHE A 192 2.98 -1.15 -14.61
C PHE A 192 1.94 -2.20 -14.28
N TRP A 193 2.16 -2.94 -13.18
CA TRP A 193 1.37 -4.09 -12.82
C TRP A 193 0.68 -3.91 -11.47
N GLN A 194 -0.56 -4.36 -11.37
CA GLN A 194 -1.20 -4.49 -10.07
C GLN A 194 -0.48 -5.56 -9.24
N ASN A 195 -0.54 -5.41 -7.90
CA ASN A 195 -0.10 -6.48 -7.01
C ASN A 195 -1.09 -7.65 -7.12
N GLY A 196 -0.61 -8.85 -6.82
CA GLY A 196 -1.50 -9.97 -6.61
C GLY A 196 -2.35 -9.73 -5.37
N VAL A 197 -3.55 -10.27 -5.36
CA VAL A 197 -4.48 -10.23 -4.25
C VAL A 197 -5.12 -11.61 -4.13
N GLU A 198 -5.33 -12.11 -2.92
CA GLU A 198 -5.97 -13.39 -2.70
C GLU A 198 -6.93 -13.32 -1.51
N PRO A 199 -8.12 -13.90 -1.65
CA PRO A 199 -8.92 -14.19 -0.48
C PRO A 199 -8.22 -15.23 0.38
N PRO A 200 -8.50 -15.33 1.68
CA PRO A 200 -8.00 -16.42 2.49
C PRO A 200 -8.46 -17.76 1.91
N SER A 201 -7.58 -18.77 1.94
CA SER A 201 -7.87 -20.13 1.46
C SER A 201 -9.10 -20.75 2.15
N THR A 202 -9.36 -20.33 3.37
CA THR A 202 -10.56 -20.70 4.14
C THR A 202 -11.09 -19.41 4.79
N PRO A 203 -12.01 -18.68 4.10
CA PRO A 203 -12.64 -17.50 4.69
C PRO A 203 -13.32 -17.89 5.99
N PRO A 204 -13.14 -17.11 7.09
CA PRO A 204 -13.87 -17.36 8.32
C PRO A 204 -15.35 -17.20 8.06
N ASP A 205 -16.12 -18.28 8.28
CA ASP A 205 -17.57 -18.28 8.19
C ASP A 205 -18.16 -17.95 9.57
N LEU A 206 -18.02 -16.71 9.99
CA LEU A 206 -18.59 -16.21 11.22
C LEU A 206 -19.91 -15.49 10.93
N SER A 207 -20.95 -15.97 11.56
CA SER A 207 -22.26 -15.33 11.53
C SER A 207 -22.23 -13.97 12.24
N ARG A 208 -23.17 -13.10 11.90
CA ARG A 208 -23.37 -11.80 12.58
C ARG A 208 -23.47 -11.94 14.10
N LYS A 209 -24.14 -13.01 14.57
CA LYS A 209 -24.29 -13.31 15.99
C LYS A 209 -22.95 -13.62 16.68
N GLU A 210 -22.07 -14.36 16.02
CA GLU A 210 -20.74 -14.70 16.55
C GLU A 210 -19.83 -13.47 16.56
N LEU A 211 -19.93 -12.60 15.56
CA LEU A 211 -19.20 -11.32 15.54
C LEU A 211 -19.67 -10.39 16.65
N VAL A 212 -20.99 -10.33 16.94
CA VAL A 212 -21.53 -9.57 18.08
C VAL A 212 -21.04 -10.15 19.42
N ALA A 213 -20.97 -11.47 19.55
CA ALA A 213 -20.42 -12.10 20.75
C ALA A 213 -18.92 -11.79 20.94
N ARG A 214 -18.17 -11.65 19.82
CA ARG A 214 -16.74 -11.31 19.83
C ARG A 214 -16.48 -9.81 20.02
N PHE A 215 -17.32 -8.96 19.46
CA PHE A 215 -17.23 -7.50 19.50
C PHE A 215 -18.53 -6.92 20.08
N ALA A 216 -18.63 -6.89 21.41
CA ALA A 216 -19.85 -6.55 22.14
C ALA A 216 -20.46 -5.16 21.82
N ALA A 217 -19.71 -4.28 21.15
CA ALA A 217 -20.21 -2.97 20.71
C ALA A 217 -21.02 -3.03 19.40
N LEU A 218 -21.01 -4.17 18.69
CA LEU A 218 -21.78 -4.37 17.47
C LEU A 218 -23.26 -4.63 17.81
N ASN A 219 -24.14 -3.94 17.10
CA ASN A 219 -25.58 -4.17 17.20
C ASN A 219 -26.07 -4.98 15.98
N PRO A 220 -26.62 -6.19 16.17
CA PRO A 220 -27.07 -7.02 15.06
C PRO A 220 -28.28 -6.47 14.30
N ASP A 221 -29.05 -5.56 14.93
CA ASP A 221 -30.30 -5.02 14.40
C ASP A 221 -30.08 -3.73 13.55
N THR A 222 -28.83 -3.34 13.33
CA THR A 222 -28.47 -2.19 12.49
C THR A 222 -27.78 -2.63 11.21
N SER A 223 -27.81 -1.81 10.15
CA SER A 223 -26.90 -1.99 9.01
C SER A 223 -25.47 -1.71 9.43
N TRP A 224 -24.51 -2.48 8.91
CA TRP A 224 -23.08 -2.35 9.20
C TRP A 224 -22.33 -1.76 8.02
N ALA A 225 -21.81 -0.55 8.19
CA ALA A 225 -20.86 0.07 7.28
C ALA A 225 -19.45 -0.18 7.81
N LEU A 226 -18.61 -0.86 7.04
CA LEU A 226 -17.24 -1.22 7.42
C LEU A 226 -16.21 -0.29 6.78
N SER A 227 -15.24 0.15 7.56
CA SER A 227 -14.00 0.77 7.09
C SER A 227 -12.81 0.04 7.67
N CYS A 228 -11.84 -0.35 6.83
CA CYS A 228 -10.63 -1.04 7.24
C CYS A 228 -9.40 -0.27 6.75
N SER A 229 -8.72 0.45 7.66
CA SER A 229 -7.51 1.20 7.31
C SER A 229 -6.75 1.68 8.54
N ARG A 230 -5.46 2.05 8.34
CA ARG A 230 -4.73 2.85 9.32
C ARG A 230 -5.40 4.23 9.48
N LEU A 231 -5.62 4.68 10.73
CA LEU A 231 -6.22 5.98 11.00
C LEU A 231 -5.20 7.11 10.81
N SER A 232 -5.03 7.53 9.56
CA SER A 232 -4.18 8.64 9.16
C SER A 232 -5.00 9.69 8.40
N TYR A 233 -4.58 10.96 8.43
CA TYR A 233 -5.36 12.10 7.90
C TYR A 233 -5.83 11.89 6.44
N TRP A 234 -4.99 11.26 5.60
CA TRP A 234 -5.30 11.01 4.19
C TRP A 234 -6.28 9.86 3.93
N LYS A 235 -6.62 9.08 4.96
CA LYS A 235 -7.68 8.06 4.90
C LYS A 235 -9.07 8.63 5.04
N ARG A 236 -9.19 9.88 5.48
CA ARG A 236 -10.41 10.67 5.50
C ARG A 236 -11.61 9.95 6.16
N ILE A 237 -11.36 9.30 7.30
CA ILE A 237 -12.44 8.71 8.11
C ILE A 237 -13.41 9.80 8.60
N ASP A 238 -12.97 11.05 8.67
CA ASP A 238 -13.82 12.21 8.94
C ASP A 238 -15.00 12.33 7.96
N ARG A 239 -14.81 12.04 6.66
CA ARG A 239 -15.89 12.00 5.66
C ARG A 239 -16.90 10.89 5.96
N MET A 240 -16.43 9.72 6.41
CA MET A 240 -17.31 8.61 6.77
C MET A 240 -18.17 8.93 7.99
N LEU A 241 -17.59 9.63 8.99
CA LEU A 241 -18.35 10.11 10.16
C LEU A 241 -19.42 11.14 9.76
N GLN A 242 -19.11 12.03 8.83
CA GLN A 242 -20.07 13.01 8.29
C GLN A 242 -21.19 12.30 7.52
N ALA A 243 -20.88 11.29 6.71
CA ALA A 243 -21.87 10.47 6.00
C ALA A 243 -22.79 9.71 6.99
N LEU A 244 -22.22 9.14 8.06
CA LEU A 244 -23.03 8.49 9.11
C LEU A 244 -23.97 9.48 9.81
N ALA A 245 -23.54 10.75 9.97
CA ALA A 245 -24.43 11.79 10.53
C ALA A 245 -25.65 12.07 9.64
N VAL A 246 -25.56 11.86 8.32
CA VAL A 246 -26.73 11.90 7.42
C VAL A 246 -27.71 10.77 7.73
N CYS A 247 -27.22 9.53 7.88
CA CYS A 247 -28.05 8.39 8.26
C CYS A 247 -28.81 8.70 9.57
N ARG A 248 -28.12 9.26 10.56
CA ARG A 248 -28.72 9.62 11.84
C ARG A 248 -29.79 10.69 11.71
N ARG A 249 -29.57 11.73 10.89
CA ARG A 249 -30.59 12.77 10.63
C ARG A 249 -31.83 12.20 9.94
N GLN A 250 -31.68 11.16 9.14
CA GLN A 250 -32.78 10.49 8.44
C GLN A 250 -33.36 9.30 9.25
N ASN A 251 -32.95 9.12 10.50
CA ASN A 251 -33.37 8.02 11.38
C ASN A 251 -33.14 6.62 10.80
N VAL A 252 -32.06 6.47 10.01
CA VAL A 252 -31.61 5.17 9.48
C VAL A 252 -30.67 4.52 10.48
N ALA A 253 -31.00 3.30 10.92
CA ALA A 253 -30.20 2.52 11.86
C ALA A 253 -28.97 1.94 11.16
N CYS A 254 -27.82 2.61 11.30
CA CYS A 254 -26.54 2.21 10.72
C CYS A 254 -25.43 2.38 11.75
N GLN A 255 -24.54 1.39 11.87
CA GLN A 255 -23.27 1.49 12.59
C GLN A 255 -22.09 1.56 11.62
N LEU A 256 -21.16 2.49 11.87
CA LEU A 256 -19.86 2.55 11.21
C LEU A 256 -18.84 1.76 12.03
N ILE A 257 -18.39 0.65 11.51
CA ILE A 257 -17.34 -0.20 12.11
C ILE A 257 -15.99 0.26 11.56
N VAL A 258 -15.13 0.77 12.45
CA VAL A 258 -13.81 1.25 12.13
C VAL A 258 -12.78 0.25 12.62
N ALA A 259 -12.25 -0.57 11.69
CA ALA A 259 -11.21 -1.54 11.94
C ALA A 259 -9.84 -0.94 11.57
N GLY A 260 -9.04 -0.63 12.56
CA GLY A 260 -7.73 -0.02 12.41
C GLY A 260 -7.38 0.94 13.54
N ASP A 261 -6.11 1.33 13.57
CA ASP A 261 -5.58 2.28 14.53
C ASP A 261 -4.61 3.26 13.85
N GLY A 262 -4.31 4.38 14.50
CA GLY A 262 -3.39 5.37 13.95
C GLY A 262 -3.44 6.73 14.64
N PRO A 263 -2.59 7.68 14.18
CA PRO A 263 -2.40 8.97 14.85
C PRO A 263 -3.65 9.86 14.88
N GLU A 264 -4.62 9.65 14.00
CA GLU A 264 -5.86 10.44 13.95
C GLU A 264 -6.97 9.90 14.87
N ARG A 265 -6.75 8.81 15.60
CA ARG A 265 -7.79 8.16 16.41
C ARG A 265 -8.50 9.12 17.36
N ASP A 266 -7.75 9.88 18.13
CA ASP A 266 -8.32 10.78 19.14
C ASP A 266 -9.10 11.94 18.50
N ASN A 267 -8.59 12.48 17.38
CA ASN A 267 -9.26 13.52 16.61
C ASN A 267 -10.58 13.02 16.02
N LEU A 268 -10.61 11.80 15.51
CA LEU A 268 -11.80 11.17 14.93
C LEU A 268 -12.86 10.85 16.01
N ILE A 269 -12.44 10.38 17.17
CA ILE A 269 -13.34 10.17 18.32
C ILE A 269 -13.97 11.51 18.77
N ALA A 270 -13.16 12.57 18.85
CA ALA A 270 -13.66 13.90 19.19
C ALA A 270 -14.66 14.43 18.13
N LEU A 271 -14.41 14.18 16.85
CA LEU A 271 -15.33 14.52 15.77
C LEU A 271 -16.64 13.72 15.86
N ALA A 272 -16.57 12.42 16.08
CA ALA A 272 -17.76 11.57 16.27
C ALA A 272 -18.64 12.06 17.42
N LYS A 273 -18.00 12.47 18.55
CA LYS A 273 -18.69 13.09 19.69
C LYS A 273 -19.35 14.42 19.30
N LYS A 274 -18.64 15.29 18.56
CA LYS A 274 -19.20 16.57 18.06
C LYS A 274 -20.41 16.38 17.14
N LEU A 275 -20.40 15.31 16.34
CA LEU A 275 -21.50 14.92 15.45
C LEU A 275 -22.62 14.15 16.17
N ASN A 276 -22.52 13.94 17.49
CA ASN A 276 -23.46 13.18 18.31
C ASN A 276 -23.71 11.75 17.81
N LEU A 277 -22.67 11.06 17.31
CA LEU A 277 -22.81 9.73 16.74
C LEU A 277 -22.90 8.61 17.80
N GLY A 278 -22.28 8.81 18.97
CA GLY A 278 -22.37 7.88 20.11
C GLY A 278 -21.94 6.46 19.73
N ASP A 279 -22.79 5.50 20.03
CA ASP A 279 -22.67 4.06 19.76
C ASP A 279 -22.89 3.66 18.30
N ALA A 280 -23.28 4.61 17.44
CA ALA A 280 -23.31 4.38 16.01
C ALA A 280 -21.90 4.26 15.38
N VAL A 281 -20.81 4.58 16.12
CA VAL A 281 -19.44 4.34 15.69
C VAL A 281 -18.76 3.32 16.58
N VAL A 282 -18.33 2.21 16.00
CA VAL A 282 -17.64 1.12 16.70
C VAL A 282 -16.15 1.15 16.34
N TRP A 283 -15.32 1.49 17.32
CA TRP A 283 -13.87 1.58 17.18
C TRP A 283 -13.21 0.26 17.60
N LEU A 284 -12.88 -0.61 16.65
CA LEU A 284 -12.30 -1.93 16.96
C LEU A 284 -10.79 -1.87 17.24
N GLY A 285 -10.11 -0.79 16.84
CA GLY A 285 -8.64 -0.76 16.86
C GLY A 285 -8.03 -1.71 15.82
N ALA A 286 -6.79 -2.11 16.04
CA ALA A 286 -6.13 -3.10 15.20
C ALA A 286 -6.72 -4.50 15.50
N VAL A 287 -7.27 -5.14 14.50
CA VAL A 287 -7.85 -6.50 14.57
C VAL A 287 -7.09 -7.48 13.68
N ALA A 288 -7.21 -8.76 13.96
CA ALA A 288 -6.60 -9.82 13.15
C ALA A 288 -7.18 -9.82 11.73
N HIS A 289 -6.38 -10.28 10.74
CA HIS A 289 -6.82 -10.29 9.34
C HIS A 289 -8.03 -11.20 9.11
N ASP A 290 -8.10 -12.32 9.81
CA ASP A 290 -9.28 -13.22 9.77
C ASP A 290 -10.56 -12.52 10.24
N ASP A 291 -10.46 -11.66 11.26
CA ASP A 291 -11.58 -10.86 11.73
C ASP A 291 -12.03 -9.81 10.71
N ILE A 292 -11.07 -9.23 9.96
CA ILE A 292 -11.39 -8.31 8.85
C ILE A 292 -12.20 -9.05 7.79
N TRP A 293 -11.79 -10.26 7.41
CA TRP A 293 -12.53 -11.08 6.45
C TRP A 293 -13.93 -11.46 6.93
N ALA A 294 -14.06 -11.86 8.20
CA ALA A 294 -15.36 -12.15 8.80
C ALA A 294 -16.28 -10.92 8.77
N LEU A 295 -15.74 -9.74 9.10
CA LEU A 295 -16.48 -8.48 9.02
C LEU A 295 -16.86 -8.13 7.58
N MET A 296 -15.97 -8.30 6.61
CA MET A 296 -16.26 -8.05 5.19
C MET A 296 -17.35 -8.96 4.64
N ASN A 297 -17.35 -10.24 5.02
CA ASN A 297 -18.40 -11.20 4.61
C ASN A 297 -19.77 -10.92 5.25
N THR A 298 -19.80 -10.16 6.33
CA THR A 298 -21.01 -9.99 7.17
C THR A 298 -21.56 -8.56 7.15
N ALA A 299 -20.75 -7.57 6.85
CA ALA A 299 -21.16 -6.17 6.72
C ALA A 299 -22.08 -5.96 5.50
N ASP A 300 -22.81 -4.85 5.51
CA ASP A 300 -23.75 -4.50 4.46
C ASP A 300 -23.12 -3.55 3.41
N VAL A 301 -22.16 -2.72 3.84
CA VAL A 301 -21.52 -1.69 3.01
C VAL A 301 -20.05 -1.54 3.38
N PHE A 302 -19.17 -1.37 2.40
CA PHE A 302 -17.78 -0.96 2.59
C PHE A 302 -17.61 0.53 2.26
N LEU A 303 -17.05 1.32 3.20
CA LEU A 303 -16.77 2.74 3.01
C LEU A 303 -15.29 2.98 2.73
N LEU A 304 -15.01 3.74 1.66
CA LEU A 304 -13.65 4.06 1.22
C LEU A 304 -13.56 5.49 0.70
N THR A 305 -12.86 6.38 1.42
CA THR A 305 -12.90 7.84 1.17
C THR A 305 -11.53 8.51 1.14
N ASN A 306 -10.47 7.78 0.77
CA ASN A 306 -9.09 8.26 0.80
C ASN A 306 -8.85 9.45 -0.16
N ASP A 307 -7.92 10.34 0.20
CA ASP A 307 -7.52 11.48 -0.64
C ASP A 307 -6.49 11.10 -1.72
N VAL A 308 -5.58 10.17 -1.41
CA VAL A 308 -4.43 9.88 -2.30
C VAL A 308 -4.77 8.82 -3.32
N THR A 309 -5.31 7.70 -2.85
CA THR A 309 -5.75 6.59 -3.70
C THR A 309 -6.76 5.73 -2.95
N ASN A 310 -7.81 5.34 -3.64
CA ASN A 310 -8.78 4.35 -3.18
C ASN A 310 -8.47 2.94 -3.72
N ARG A 311 -7.46 2.77 -4.57
CA ARG A 311 -6.97 1.47 -5.01
C ARG A 311 -6.06 0.86 -3.93
N CYS A 312 -6.65 0.12 -3.02
CA CYS A 312 -5.96 -0.48 -1.87
C CYS A 312 -6.46 -1.91 -1.61
N ASN A 313 -5.67 -2.71 -0.87
CA ASN A 313 -6.04 -4.11 -0.60
C ASN A 313 -7.45 -4.28 -0.03
N PRO A 314 -7.93 -3.48 0.94
CA PRO A 314 -9.31 -3.60 1.44
C PRO A 314 -10.39 -3.43 0.37
N LEU A 315 -10.15 -2.67 -0.72
CA LEU A 315 -11.10 -2.59 -1.83
C LEU A 315 -11.20 -3.93 -2.58
N TYR A 316 -10.06 -4.57 -2.83
CA TYR A 316 -10.03 -5.88 -3.47
C TYR A 316 -10.67 -6.96 -2.60
N GLU A 317 -10.39 -6.92 -1.30
CA GLU A 317 -10.97 -7.81 -0.30
C GLU A 317 -12.49 -7.64 -0.23
N ALA A 318 -12.99 -6.40 -0.21
CA ALA A 318 -14.42 -6.09 -0.26
C ALA A 318 -15.08 -6.62 -1.56
N ALA A 319 -14.40 -6.49 -2.70
CA ALA A 319 -14.92 -7.03 -3.96
C ALA A 319 -15.02 -8.56 -3.94
N TRP A 320 -14.06 -9.27 -3.36
CA TRP A 320 -14.15 -10.72 -3.20
C TRP A 320 -15.26 -11.17 -2.24
N ALA A 321 -15.42 -10.44 -1.13
CA ALA A 321 -16.54 -10.69 -0.23
C ALA A 321 -17.90 -10.38 -0.89
N GLY A 322 -17.88 -9.68 -2.03
CA GLY A 322 -19.09 -9.16 -2.66
C GLY A 322 -19.74 -8.06 -1.84
N LEU A 323 -18.94 -7.32 -1.05
CA LEU A 323 -19.43 -6.24 -0.21
C LEU A 323 -19.65 -4.98 -1.05
N PRO A 324 -20.88 -4.41 -1.10
CA PRO A 324 -21.16 -3.17 -1.83
C PRO A 324 -20.30 -2.01 -1.34
N VAL A 325 -19.76 -1.22 -2.27
CA VAL A 325 -18.83 -0.14 -1.99
C VAL A 325 -19.50 1.22 -2.13
N VAL A 326 -19.36 2.06 -1.11
CA VAL A 326 -19.58 3.51 -1.18
C VAL A 326 -18.23 4.20 -1.10
N SER A 327 -17.90 5.02 -2.10
CA SER A 327 -16.58 5.65 -2.21
C SER A 327 -16.68 7.05 -2.79
N VAL A 328 -15.55 7.75 -2.76
CA VAL A 328 -15.40 9.00 -3.51
C VAL A 328 -14.92 8.70 -4.92
N SER A 329 -15.42 9.50 -5.88
CA SER A 329 -14.96 9.44 -7.27
C SER A 329 -13.54 9.97 -7.35
N ASP A 330 -12.61 9.11 -7.73
CA ASP A 330 -11.23 9.48 -7.97
C ASP A 330 -10.67 8.76 -9.21
N PHE A 331 -9.54 9.25 -9.73
CA PHE A 331 -8.90 8.64 -10.90
C PHE A 331 -8.28 7.28 -10.58
N SER A 332 -7.97 6.99 -9.30
CA SER A 332 -7.24 5.78 -8.90
C SER A 332 -8.06 4.50 -9.06
N THR A 333 -9.38 4.62 -9.03
CA THR A 333 -10.34 3.52 -9.13
C THR A 333 -11.27 3.63 -10.34
N ALA A 334 -11.06 4.59 -11.23
CA ALA A 334 -11.96 4.86 -12.36
C ALA A 334 -12.14 3.68 -13.33
N ASP A 335 -11.15 2.78 -13.41
CA ASP A 335 -11.23 1.52 -14.17
C ASP A 335 -11.88 0.38 -13.38
N LEU A 336 -11.94 0.46 -12.05
CA LEU A 336 -12.51 -0.56 -11.18
C LEU A 336 -13.93 -0.25 -10.73
N LEU A 337 -14.18 0.98 -10.26
CA LEU A 337 -15.45 1.39 -9.67
C LEU A 337 -16.26 2.24 -10.65
N LYS A 338 -17.51 1.82 -10.90
CA LYS A 338 -18.45 2.52 -11.77
C LYS A 338 -19.74 2.80 -11.00
N HIS A 339 -20.10 4.09 -10.93
CA HIS A 339 -21.29 4.55 -10.20
C HIS A 339 -22.55 3.80 -10.67
N ARG A 340 -23.34 3.32 -9.69
CA ARG A 340 -24.59 2.54 -9.88
C ARG A 340 -24.44 1.21 -10.64
N HIS A 341 -23.21 0.81 -10.97
CA HIS A 341 -22.95 -0.49 -11.56
C HIS A 341 -22.38 -1.48 -10.52
N ASN A 342 -21.26 -1.11 -9.89
CA ASN A 342 -20.62 -1.90 -8.84
C ASN A 342 -20.24 -1.11 -7.58
N ALA A 343 -20.50 0.21 -7.56
CA ALA A 343 -20.30 1.07 -6.40
C ALA A 343 -21.27 2.26 -6.44
N LEU A 344 -21.46 2.93 -5.31
CA LEU A 344 -22.03 4.27 -5.28
C LEU A 344 -20.90 5.28 -5.03
N LEU A 345 -20.75 6.26 -5.90
CA LEU A 345 -19.65 7.21 -5.90
C LEU A 345 -20.19 8.66 -5.70
N SER A 346 -19.52 9.41 -4.84
CA SER A 346 -19.76 10.84 -4.62
C SER A 346 -18.49 11.64 -4.90
N GLU A 347 -18.61 12.98 -5.04
CA GLU A 347 -17.45 13.84 -5.02
C GLU A 347 -16.77 13.82 -3.65
N ALA A 348 -15.46 14.08 -3.62
CA ALA A 348 -14.62 13.85 -2.44
C ALA A 348 -15.07 14.65 -1.20
N ASP A 349 -15.55 15.88 -1.39
CA ASP A 349 -15.97 16.76 -0.29
C ASP A 349 -17.51 16.85 -0.13
N ASP A 350 -18.26 15.98 -0.82
CA ASP A 350 -19.71 15.91 -0.74
C ASP A 350 -20.16 14.83 0.26
N ALA A 351 -20.09 15.17 1.53
CA ALA A 351 -20.52 14.28 2.61
C ALA A 351 -22.04 14.01 2.61
N GLU A 352 -22.85 14.92 2.06
CA GLU A 352 -24.32 14.73 1.97
C GLU A 352 -24.64 13.64 0.94
N THR A 353 -24.07 13.70 -0.26
CA THR A 353 -24.25 12.64 -1.26
C THR A 353 -23.66 11.32 -0.80
N LEU A 354 -22.47 11.32 -0.15
CA LEU A 354 -21.88 10.13 0.44
C LEU A 354 -22.81 9.48 1.48
N GLY A 355 -23.40 10.32 2.33
CA GLY A 355 -24.38 9.89 3.33
C GLY A 355 -25.69 9.41 2.71
N ALA A 356 -26.20 10.08 1.65
CA ALA A 356 -27.39 9.64 0.93
C ALA A 356 -27.19 8.24 0.29
N HIS A 357 -26.01 7.98 -0.27
CA HIS A 357 -25.65 6.66 -0.78
C HIS A 357 -25.60 5.59 0.33
N LEU A 358 -25.10 5.95 1.50
CA LEU A 358 -25.10 5.04 2.66
C LEU A 358 -26.55 4.74 3.11
N VAL A 359 -27.42 5.75 3.17
CA VAL A 359 -28.84 5.59 3.47
C VAL A 359 -29.53 4.67 2.44
N GLU A 360 -29.28 4.93 1.16
CA GLU A 360 -29.84 4.13 0.04
C GLU A 360 -29.48 2.65 0.21
N LEU A 361 -28.19 2.35 0.48
CA LEU A 361 -27.78 0.95 0.70
C LEU A 361 -28.27 0.35 2.01
N CYS A 362 -28.52 1.13 3.06
CA CYS A 362 -29.15 0.62 4.28
C CYS A 362 -30.61 0.20 4.08
N GLN A 363 -31.31 0.80 3.10
CA GLN A 363 -32.77 0.65 2.93
C GLN A 363 -33.16 -0.19 1.70
N ASP A 364 -32.26 -0.33 0.69
CA ASP A 364 -32.54 -1.01 -0.55
C ASP A 364 -31.75 -2.33 -0.68
N ASP A 365 -32.39 -3.43 -0.27
CA ASP A 365 -31.81 -4.79 -0.35
C ASP A 365 -31.55 -5.23 -1.80
N ALA A 366 -32.40 -4.79 -2.74
CA ALA A 366 -32.25 -5.16 -4.15
C ALA A 366 -31.01 -4.48 -4.75
N LEU A 367 -30.80 -3.21 -4.46
CA LEU A 367 -29.61 -2.49 -4.87
C LEU A 367 -28.33 -3.09 -4.22
N ARG A 368 -28.38 -3.40 -2.92
CA ARG A 368 -27.25 -4.10 -2.25
C ARG A 368 -26.90 -5.40 -2.97
N HIS A 369 -27.90 -6.22 -3.26
CA HIS A 369 -27.67 -7.47 -3.96
C HIS A 369 -27.11 -7.25 -5.38
N GLN A 370 -27.63 -6.29 -6.13
CA GLN A 370 -27.13 -5.94 -7.46
C GLN A 370 -25.65 -5.55 -7.40
N LEU A 371 -25.27 -4.63 -6.51
CA LEU A 371 -23.89 -4.18 -6.37
C LEU A 371 -22.96 -5.30 -5.86
N SER A 372 -23.47 -6.15 -4.94
CA SER A 372 -22.75 -7.33 -4.45
C SER A 372 -22.36 -8.28 -5.59
N MET A 373 -23.30 -8.62 -6.45
CA MET A 373 -23.03 -9.47 -7.62
C MET A 373 -21.99 -8.83 -8.56
N ALA A 374 -22.11 -7.52 -8.80
CA ALA A 374 -21.17 -6.80 -9.65
C ALA A 374 -19.75 -6.72 -9.04
N GLN A 375 -19.63 -6.62 -7.71
CA GLN A 375 -18.34 -6.70 -7.02
C GLN A 375 -17.71 -8.10 -7.15
N LYS A 376 -18.49 -9.17 -7.03
CA LYS A 376 -18.02 -10.54 -7.26
C LYS A 376 -17.55 -10.76 -8.71
N GLU A 377 -18.25 -10.18 -9.70
CA GLU A 377 -17.77 -10.24 -11.09
C GLU A 377 -16.46 -9.45 -11.27
N LEU A 378 -16.35 -8.26 -10.67
CA LEU A 378 -15.12 -7.49 -10.69
C LEU A 378 -13.95 -8.29 -10.09
N SER A 379 -14.15 -9.00 -8.98
CA SER A 379 -13.09 -9.74 -8.31
C SER A 379 -12.47 -10.84 -9.18
N LYS A 380 -13.20 -11.39 -10.15
CA LYS A 380 -12.68 -12.38 -11.10
C LYS A 380 -11.64 -11.80 -12.07
N THR A 381 -11.53 -10.49 -12.16
CA THR A 381 -10.53 -9.79 -13.01
C THR A 381 -9.21 -9.53 -12.29
N PHE A 382 -9.15 -9.81 -11.00
CA PHE A 382 -7.95 -9.56 -10.21
C PHE A 382 -6.92 -10.68 -10.37
N TRP A 383 -5.68 -10.29 -10.44
CA TRP A 383 -4.61 -11.27 -10.45
C TRP A 383 -4.40 -11.88 -9.07
N SER A 384 -4.26 -13.17 -9.01
CA SER A 384 -3.71 -13.85 -7.84
C SER A 384 -2.22 -13.52 -7.68
N TRP A 385 -1.67 -13.75 -6.48
CA TRP A 385 -0.22 -13.64 -6.31
C TRP A 385 0.54 -14.67 -7.15
N GLU A 386 -0.01 -15.86 -7.35
CA GLU A 386 0.60 -16.87 -8.20
C GLU A 386 0.69 -16.41 -9.66
N GLU A 387 -0.41 -15.92 -10.23
CA GLU A 387 -0.43 -15.39 -11.60
C GLU A 387 0.51 -14.19 -11.75
N ARG A 388 0.46 -13.28 -10.77
CA ARG A 388 1.31 -12.10 -10.76
C ARG A 388 2.80 -12.47 -10.72
N MET A 389 3.17 -13.45 -9.91
CA MET A 389 4.56 -13.88 -9.78
C MET A 389 5.02 -14.71 -10.96
N ARG A 390 4.17 -15.53 -11.55
CA ARG A 390 4.48 -16.26 -12.78
C ARG A 390 4.89 -15.31 -13.91
N VAL A 391 4.15 -14.20 -14.08
CA VAL A 391 4.48 -13.18 -15.10
C VAL A 391 5.80 -12.48 -14.75
N GLU A 392 6.04 -12.12 -13.49
CA GLU A 392 7.27 -11.45 -13.07
C GLU A 392 8.49 -12.36 -13.22
N VAL A 393 8.42 -13.61 -12.76
CA VAL A 393 9.51 -14.60 -12.87
C VAL A 393 9.91 -14.79 -14.33
N ALA A 394 8.95 -15.02 -15.22
CA ALA A 394 9.22 -15.20 -16.66
C ALA A 394 9.88 -13.96 -17.30
N GLU A 395 9.46 -12.76 -16.91
CA GLU A 395 10.07 -11.52 -17.38
C GLU A 395 11.52 -11.37 -16.90
N LEU A 396 11.81 -11.71 -15.64
CA LEU A 396 13.16 -11.64 -15.08
C LEU A 396 14.09 -12.70 -15.68
N GLU A 397 13.61 -13.91 -15.89
CA GLU A 397 14.36 -14.96 -16.58
C GLU A 397 14.73 -14.54 -18.02
N THR A 398 13.77 -13.96 -18.74
CA THR A 398 14.00 -13.41 -20.09
C THR A 398 15.09 -12.34 -20.07
N LEU A 399 15.05 -11.42 -19.09
CA LEU A 399 16.06 -10.38 -18.92
C LEU A 399 17.44 -10.96 -18.63
N VAL A 400 17.53 -11.99 -17.80
CA VAL A 400 18.78 -12.66 -17.48
C VAL A 400 19.34 -13.35 -18.71
N HIS A 401 18.56 -14.13 -19.46
CA HIS A 401 18.99 -14.80 -20.68
C HIS A 401 19.52 -13.81 -21.73
N ALA A 402 18.79 -12.73 -22.00
CA ALA A 402 19.20 -11.70 -22.94
C ALA A 402 20.54 -11.07 -22.56
N SER A 403 20.81 -10.85 -21.29
CA SER A 403 22.07 -10.26 -20.81
C SER A 403 23.28 -11.18 -20.97
N PHE A 404 23.08 -12.50 -20.90
CA PHE A 404 24.16 -13.49 -21.14
C PHE A 404 24.49 -13.61 -22.65
N ASP A 405 23.48 -13.55 -23.51
CA ASP A 405 23.67 -13.62 -24.96
C ASP A 405 24.45 -12.40 -25.52
N ASP A 406 24.14 -11.20 -24.99
CA ASP A 406 24.87 -9.98 -25.36
C ASP A 406 26.29 -9.96 -24.79
N GLY A 407 26.55 -10.56 -23.63
CA GLY A 407 27.87 -10.69 -23.02
C GLY A 407 28.79 -11.68 -23.74
N GLN A 408 28.24 -12.61 -24.55
CA GLN A 408 29.03 -13.52 -25.40
C GLN A 408 29.36 -12.93 -26.79
N ARG A 409 28.73 -11.82 -27.17
CA ARG A 409 28.94 -11.13 -28.46
C ARG A 409 29.91 -9.94 -28.40
N GLY A 410 30.40 -9.56 -27.24
CA GLY A 410 31.37 -8.50 -26.95
C GLY A 410 32.66 -9.04 -26.36
#